data_7373c0f1a5ecf3047de442081df3de53
#
_entry.id   7373c0f1a5ecf3047de442081df3de53
#
_cell.length_a   1.000
_cell.length_b   1.000
_cell.length_c   1.000
_cell.angle_alpha   90.00
_cell.angle_beta   90.00
_cell.angle_gamma   90.00
#
_symmetry.space_group_name_H-M   'P 1'
#
loop_
_entity.id
_entity.type
_entity.pdbx_description
1 polymer ?
#
loop_
_entity_poly.entity_id
_entity_poly.type
_entity_poly.pdbx_seq_one_letter_code
_entity_poly.pdbx_strand_id
1 'polypeptide(L)'
;MISRLMKRLSRLASTRWILIAMMVSGLAATGATLSFLIAPVREGMRARQPALRLDAAGAGQGATLAILGGFRALVADFAWIRMYTIWERRDLPGTETLLRLVTTIDPRPVYFWLNAARITAYDFPFWRVLAAGGFEKTPEEVQQRLSREQARSALRGLETAMRFHPASVELWVERANIELNRLRDLEAAAESYRRAWELPGAPYYVARLRAEVLRRAGHRAEALEWLTRLHPTLPPADEGAAADVVLGRIRDLERELGVSADRAYRPPLGRE
;
A
#
# COMPACT_ATOMS: atom_id res chain seq x y z
N MET A 1 -39.49 44.49 -24.76
CA MET A 1 -39.02 44.16 -23.39
C MET A 1 -38.09 42.92 -23.39
N ILE A 2 -38.37 41.89 -24.15
CA ILE A 2 -37.63 40.61 -24.23
C ILE A 2 -36.17 40.77 -24.75
N SER A 3 -35.91 41.65 -25.75
CA SER A 3 -34.60 41.85 -26.33
C SER A 3 -33.55 42.47 -25.38
N ARG A 4 -34.01 43.29 -24.43
CA ARG A 4 -33.11 43.86 -23.38
C ARG A 4 -32.76 42.84 -22.29
N LEU A 5 -33.63 41.88 -22.01
CA LEU A 5 -33.41 40.81 -21.06
C LEU A 5 -32.36 39.80 -21.60
N MET A 6 -32.48 39.40 -22.87
CA MET A 6 -31.53 38.51 -23.52
C MET A 6 -30.13 39.13 -23.62
N LYS A 7 -30.00 40.43 -23.90
CA LYS A 7 -28.68 41.12 -23.88
C LYS A 7 -28.06 41.22 -22.48
N ARG A 8 -28.87 41.30 -21.42
CA ARG A 8 -28.33 41.22 -20.04
C ARG A 8 -27.87 39.82 -19.64
N LEU A 9 -28.61 38.81 -20.01
CA LEU A 9 -28.25 37.42 -19.75
C LEU A 9 -26.98 36.98 -20.50
N SER A 10 -26.81 37.41 -21.75
CA SER A 10 -25.57 37.11 -22.51
C SER A 10 -24.34 37.83 -21.94
N ARG A 11 -24.46 39.05 -21.41
CA ARG A 11 -23.41 39.77 -20.71
C ARG A 11 -23.03 39.10 -19.39
N LEU A 12 -23.99 38.60 -18.61
CA LEU A 12 -23.71 37.86 -17.36
C LEU A 12 -23.04 36.53 -17.62
N ALA A 13 -23.40 35.86 -18.71
CA ALA A 13 -22.74 34.61 -19.12
C ALA A 13 -21.26 34.87 -19.54
N SER A 14 -21.05 35.93 -20.36
CA SER A 14 -19.65 36.29 -20.76
C SER A 14 -18.77 36.71 -19.59
N THR A 15 -19.32 37.44 -18.62
CA THR A 15 -18.58 37.86 -17.42
C THR A 15 -18.16 36.66 -16.56
N ARG A 16 -19.03 35.63 -16.42
CA ARG A 16 -18.68 34.41 -15.71
C ARG A 16 -17.55 33.64 -16.39
N TRP A 17 -17.56 33.52 -17.69
CA TRP A 17 -16.49 32.88 -18.44
C TRP A 17 -15.17 33.65 -18.37
N ILE A 18 -15.20 34.97 -18.35
CA ILE A 18 -14.03 35.83 -18.16
C ILE A 18 -13.46 35.66 -16.75
N LEU A 19 -14.30 35.59 -15.71
CA LEU A 19 -13.85 35.35 -14.35
C LEU A 19 -13.24 33.95 -14.18
N ILE A 20 -13.82 32.93 -14.77
CA ILE A 20 -13.28 31.57 -14.78
C ILE A 20 -11.94 31.54 -15.52
N ALA A 21 -11.82 32.18 -16.67
CA ALA A 21 -10.58 32.28 -17.42
C ALA A 21 -9.48 33.03 -16.63
N MET A 22 -9.83 34.13 -15.97
CA MET A 22 -8.88 34.84 -15.10
C MET A 22 -8.45 34.02 -13.90
N MET A 23 -9.35 33.28 -13.27
CA MET A 23 -9.04 32.40 -12.15
C MET A 23 -8.11 31.25 -12.58
N VAL A 24 -8.37 30.61 -13.72
CA VAL A 24 -7.54 29.56 -14.30
C VAL A 24 -6.15 30.11 -14.70
N SER A 25 -6.11 31.31 -15.31
CA SER A 25 -4.84 31.94 -15.66
C SER A 25 -4.05 32.36 -14.44
N GLY A 26 -4.69 32.85 -13.40
CA GLY A 26 -4.05 33.18 -12.11
C GLY A 26 -3.48 31.94 -11.42
N LEU A 27 -4.23 30.83 -11.39
CA LEU A 27 -3.77 29.55 -10.87
C LEU A 27 -2.57 28.99 -11.69
N ALA A 28 -2.64 29.09 -13.01
CA ALA A 28 -1.55 28.66 -13.88
C ALA A 28 -0.29 29.50 -13.69
N ALA A 29 -0.41 30.82 -13.57
CA ALA A 29 0.70 31.72 -13.31
C ALA A 29 1.32 31.46 -11.93
N THR A 30 0.50 31.25 -10.89
CA THR A 30 0.98 30.92 -9.54
C THR A 30 1.68 29.56 -9.51
N GLY A 31 1.14 28.57 -10.23
CA GLY A 31 1.76 27.25 -10.39
C GLY A 31 3.09 27.30 -11.12
N ALA A 32 3.21 28.13 -12.16
CA ALA A 32 4.44 28.33 -12.91
C ALA A 32 5.53 29.03 -12.06
N THR A 33 5.19 30.07 -11.34
CA THR A 33 6.12 30.77 -10.43
C THR A 33 6.58 29.88 -9.29
N LEU A 34 5.67 29.12 -8.67
CA LEU A 34 6.02 28.18 -7.61
C LEU A 34 6.92 27.05 -8.15
N SER A 35 6.62 26.53 -9.36
CA SER A 35 7.44 25.52 -10.03
C SER A 35 8.85 26.02 -10.32
N PHE A 36 9.02 27.28 -10.68
CA PHE A 36 10.32 27.89 -10.92
C PHE A 36 11.12 28.05 -9.62
N LEU A 37 10.47 28.50 -8.54
CA LEU A 37 11.11 28.68 -7.23
C LEU A 37 11.55 27.36 -6.59
N ILE A 38 10.81 26.26 -6.85
CA ILE A 38 11.08 24.92 -6.29
C ILE A 38 11.98 24.08 -7.24
N ALA A 39 12.27 24.56 -8.46
CA ALA A 39 13.06 23.84 -9.46
C ALA A 39 14.40 23.28 -8.90
N PRO A 40 15.24 24.04 -8.18
CA PRO A 40 16.51 23.53 -7.67
C PRO A 40 16.34 22.43 -6.61
N VAL A 41 15.31 22.51 -5.78
CA VAL A 41 15.01 21.48 -4.78
C VAL A 41 14.48 20.21 -5.47
N ARG A 42 13.69 20.35 -6.54
CA ARG A 42 13.19 19.22 -7.36
C ARG A 42 14.30 18.49 -8.11
N GLU A 43 15.31 19.17 -8.59
CA GLU A 43 16.44 18.53 -9.29
C GLU A 43 17.25 17.64 -8.34
N GLY A 44 17.49 18.09 -7.12
CA GLY A 44 18.16 17.29 -6.09
C GLY A 44 17.34 16.06 -5.66
N MET A 45 16.00 16.13 -5.69
CA MET A 45 15.13 14.99 -5.42
C MET A 45 14.96 14.06 -6.63
N ARG A 46 14.97 14.58 -7.87
CA ARG A 46 14.90 13.78 -9.10
C ARG A 46 16.11 12.86 -9.27
N ALA A 47 17.28 13.30 -8.85
CA ALA A 47 18.49 12.48 -8.91
C ALA A 47 18.41 11.23 -8.01
N ARG A 48 17.48 11.19 -7.06
CA ARG A 48 17.25 10.07 -6.12
C ARG A 48 16.05 9.20 -6.45
N GLN A 49 15.29 9.53 -7.49
CA GLN A 49 14.08 8.77 -7.87
C GLN A 49 14.24 8.14 -9.25
N PRO A 50 13.86 6.86 -9.44
CA PRO A 50 13.86 6.24 -10.76
C PRO A 50 12.95 7.01 -11.71
N ALA A 51 13.45 7.34 -12.90
CA ALA A 51 12.68 8.04 -13.92
C ALA A 51 11.45 7.23 -14.32
N LEU A 52 10.27 7.83 -14.20
CA LEU A 52 9.02 7.30 -14.75
C LEU A 52 9.18 7.20 -16.28
N ARG A 53 9.51 6.00 -16.79
CA ARG A 53 9.39 5.70 -18.22
C ARG A 53 7.91 5.50 -18.51
N LEU A 54 7.27 6.54 -19.02
CA LEU A 54 5.96 6.43 -19.64
C LEU A 54 6.19 5.80 -21.02
N ASP A 55 5.79 4.55 -21.18
CA ASP A 55 5.85 3.88 -22.47
C ASP A 55 4.99 4.63 -23.49
N ALA A 56 5.51 4.73 -24.72
CA ALA A 56 4.97 5.56 -25.80
C ALA A 56 3.53 5.23 -26.27
N ALA A 57 2.93 4.12 -25.80
CA ALA A 57 1.52 3.79 -26.05
C ALA A 57 0.52 4.75 -25.39
N GLY A 58 1.00 5.61 -24.47
CA GLY A 58 0.22 6.63 -23.78
C GLY A 58 0.50 8.07 -24.22
N ALA A 59 0.93 8.32 -25.46
CA ALA A 59 1.33 9.68 -25.89
C ALA A 59 0.25 10.75 -25.62
N GLY A 60 -1.04 10.42 -25.71
CA GLY A 60 -2.15 11.31 -25.32
C GLY A 60 -2.25 11.47 -23.80
N GLN A 61 -2.01 10.42 -23.03
CA GLN A 61 -2.02 10.45 -21.56
C GLN A 61 -0.77 11.14 -21.02
N GLY A 62 0.38 10.96 -21.67
CA GLY A 62 1.63 11.62 -21.31
C GLY A 62 1.56 13.13 -21.45
N ALA A 63 0.90 13.66 -22.48
CA ALA A 63 0.69 15.08 -22.66
C ALA A 63 -0.26 15.65 -21.57
N THR A 64 -1.34 14.94 -21.26
CA THR A 64 -2.27 15.33 -20.18
C THR A 64 -1.59 15.31 -18.82
N LEU A 65 -0.77 14.30 -18.52
CA LEU A 65 0.02 14.22 -17.30
C LEU A 65 1.15 15.26 -17.24
N ALA A 66 1.71 15.64 -18.38
CA ALA A 66 2.69 16.72 -18.46
C ALA A 66 2.06 18.10 -18.18
N ILE A 67 0.86 18.34 -18.69
CA ILE A 67 0.07 19.56 -18.41
C ILE A 67 -0.36 19.57 -16.93
N LEU A 68 -0.73 18.43 -16.37
CA LEU A 68 -1.06 18.27 -14.95
C LEU A 68 0.19 18.21 -14.03
N GLY A 69 1.40 18.26 -14.59
CA GLY A 69 2.66 17.94 -13.88
C GLY A 69 2.91 18.67 -12.56
N GLY A 70 2.34 19.85 -12.36
CA GLY A 70 2.32 20.57 -11.08
C GLY A 70 1.14 20.19 -10.17
N PHE A 71 0.03 19.69 -10.72
CA PHE A 71 -1.23 19.42 -10.02
C PHE A 71 -1.57 17.94 -9.92
N ARG A 72 -0.70 17.04 -10.33
CA ARG A 72 -0.98 15.61 -10.36
C ARG A 72 -1.37 15.03 -9.00
N ALA A 73 -0.72 15.50 -7.91
CA ALA A 73 -1.07 15.08 -6.56
C ALA A 73 -2.50 15.49 -6.22
N LEU A 74 -2.87 16.74 -6.51
CA LEU A 74 -4.22 17.25 -6.29
C LEU A 74 -5.27 16.47 -7.09
N VAL A 75 -4.98 16.15 -8.36
CA VAL A 75 -5.88 15.34 -9.20
C VAL A 75 -6.00 13.92 -8.66
N ALA A 76 -4.90 13.33 -8.20
CA ALA A 76 -4.91 12.01 -7.55
C ALA A 76 -5.75 12.02 -6.26
N ASP A 77 -5.61 13.05 -5.43
CA ASP A 77 -6.39 13.22 -4.20
C ASP A 77 -7.89 13.37 -4.49
N PHE A 78 -8.28 14.17 -5.48
CA PHE A 78 -9.69 14.27 -5.89
C PHE A 78 -10.23 12.94 -6.43
N ALA A 79 -9.46 12.23 -7.26
CA ALA A 79 -9.83 10.92 -7.75
C ALA A 79 -9.96 9.91 -6.60
N TRP A 80 -9.09 10.01 -5.59
CA TRP A 80 -9.14 9.21 -4.37
C TRP A 80 -10.40 9.47 -3.55
N ILE A 81 -10.75 10.73 -3.30
CA ILE A 81 -11.99 11.12 -2.62
C ILE A 81 -13.21 10.59 -3.39
N ARG A 82 -13.20 10.74 -4.73
CA ARG A 82 -14.26 10.19 -5.58
C ARG A 82 -14.36 8.68 -5.49
N MET A 83 -13.21 7.99 -5.41
CA MET A 83 -13.15 6.54 -5.24
C MET A 83 -13.89 6.09 -3.98
N TYR A 84 -13.71 6.77 -2.84
CA TYR A 84 -14.45 6.44 -1.62
C TYR A 84 -15.97 6.50 -1.80
N THR A 85 -16.49 7.52 -2.50
CA THR A 85 -17.94 7.65 -2.76
C THR A 85 -18.48 6.46 -3.59
N ILE A 86 -17.65 5.93 -4.48
CA ILE A 86 -18.02 4.78 -5.34
C ILE A 86 -17.85 3.47 -4.56
N TRP A 87 -16.78 3.36 -3.76
CA TRP A 87 -16.53 2.24 -2.86
C TRP A 87 -17.66 2.00 -1.85
N GLU A 88 -18.20 3.07 -1.24
CA GLU A 88 -19.37 3.00 -0.34
C GLU A 88 -20.59 2.37 -1.01
N ARG A 89 -20.75 2.59 -2.31
CA ARG A 89 -21.83 1.99 -3.12
C ARG A 89 -21.55 0.55 -3.56
N ARG A 90 -20.38 0.03 -3.21
CA ARG A 90 -19.89 -1.30 -3.62
C ARG A 90 -19.84 -1.48 -5.14
N ASP A 91 -19.64 -0.39 -5.87
CA ASP A 91 -19.40 -0.43 -7.31
C ASP A 91 -17.97 -0.90 -7.60
N LEU A 92 -17.81 -2.22 -7.78
CA LEU A 92 -16.49 -2.84 -7.98
C LEU A 92 -15.79 -2.30 -9.23
N PRO A 93 -16.42 -2.26 -10.44
CA PRO A 93 -15.76 -1.76 -11.64
C PRO A 93 -15.31 -0.30 -11.52
N GLY A 94 -16.16 0.55 -10.94
CA GLY A 94 -15.85 1.96 -10.72
C GLY A 94 -14.71 2.14 -9.71
N THR A 95 -14.75 1.40 -8.60
CA THR A 95 -13.69 1.43 -7.57
C THR A 95 -12.35 0.96 -8.16
N GLU A 96 -12.33 -0.17 -8.85
CA GLU A 96 -11.11 -0.71 -9.46
C GLU A 96 -10.50 0.26 -10.49
N THR A 97 -11.35 0.91 -11.28
CA THR A 97 -10.92 1.91 -12.27
C THR A 97 -10.25 3.10 -11.60
N LEU A 98 -10.85 3.63 -10.53
CA LEU A 98 -10.31 4.78 -9.81
C LEU A 98 -9.04 4.43 -9.02
N LEU A 99 -8.95 3.25 -8.41
CA LEU A 99 -7.72 2.79 -7.75
C LEU A 99 -6.55 2.74 -8.74
N ARG A 100 -6.77 2.19 -9.94
CA ARG A 100 -5.76 2.19 -11.01
C ARG A 100 -5.41 3.60 -11.49
N LEU A 101 -6.43 4.45 -11.66
CA LEU A 101 -6.22 5.82 -12.09
C LEU A 101 -5.35 6.60 -11.10
N VAL A 102 -5.65 6.53 -9.80
CA VAL A 102 -4.91 7.23 -8.75
C VAL A 102 -3.45 6.80 -8.72
N THR A 103 -3.17 5.50 -8.70
CA THR A 103 -1.81 4.96 -8.67
C THR A 103 -1.03 5.22 -9.96
N THR A 104 -1.73 5.44 -11.09
CA THR A 104 -1.13 5.83 -12.37
C THR A 104 -0.81 7.33 -12.39
N ILE A 105 -1.73 8.17 -11.91
CA ILE A 105 -1.53 9.63 -11.87
C ILE A 105 -0.41 10.00 -10.90
N ASP A 106 -0.46 9.50 -9.66
CA ASP A 106 0.60 9.74 -8.68
C ASP A 106 1.03 8.44 -7.97
N PRO A 107 2.06 7.74 -8.45
CA PRO A 107 2.55 6.51 -7.85
C PRO A 107 3.39 6.72 -6.58
N ARG A 108 3.70 7.98 -6.21
CA ARG A 108 4.60 8.30 -5.09
C ARG A 108 4.03 8.03 -3.70
N PRO A 109 2.74 8.28 -3.39
CA PRO A 109 2.21 7.96 -2.08
C PRO A 109 2.03 6.46 -1.90
N VAL A 110 2.81 5.85 -0.99
CA VAL A 110 2.68 4.42 -0.61
C VAL A 110 1.25 4.11 -0.13
N TYR A 111 0.61 5.09 0.50
CA TYR A 111 -0.76 5.01 1.00
C TYR A 111 -1.77 4.55 -0.07
N PHE A 112 -1.70 5.05 -1.29
CA PHE A 112 -2.62 4.67 -2.37
C PHE A 112 -2.46 3.19 -2.73
N TRP A 113 -1.21 2.71 -2.81
CA TRP A 113 -0.91 1.31 -3.13
C TRP A 113 -1.38 0.34 -2.04
N LEU A 114 -1.11 0.67 -0.77
CA LEU A 114 -1.52 -0.14 0.37
C LEU A 114 -3.05 -0.29 0.42
N ASN A 115 -3.78 0.83 0.30
CA ASN A 115 -5.23 0.78 0.35
C ASN A 115 -5.83 0.12 -0.91
N ALA A 116 -5.25 0.34 -2.09
CA ALA A 116 -5.66 -0.37 -3.30
C ALA A 116 -5.49 -1.90 -3.13
N ALA A 117 -4.37 -2.35 -2.56
CA ALA A 117 -4.15 -3.76 -2.29
C ALA A 117 -5.15 -4.31 -1.28
N ARG A 118 -5.42 -3.59 -0.18
CA ARG A 118 -6.41 -3.98 0.84
C ARG A 118 -7.81 -4.08 0.28
N ILE A 119 -8.30 -3.05 -0.39
CA ILE A 119 -9.63 -3.04 -1.02
C ILE A 119 -9.74 -4.23 -1.99
N THR A 120 -8.71 -4.44 -2.82
CA THR A 120 -8.71 -5.54 -3.79
C THR A 120 -8.71 -6.90 -3.11
N ALA A 121 -7.91 -7.11 -2.06
CA ALA A 121 -7.76 -8.41 -1.41
C ALA A 121 -8.91 -8.75 -0.46
N TYR A 122 -9.57 -7.75 0.14
CA TYR A 122 -10.54 -7.98 1.21
C TYR A 122 -11.96 -7.57 0.83
N ASP A 123 -12.17 -6.39 0.22
CA ASP A 123 -13.51 -5.90 -0.07
C ASP A 123 -14.07 -6.52 -1.37
N PHE A 124 -13.28 -6.62 -2.42
CA PHE A 124 -13.75 -7.14 -3.70
C PHE A 124 -14.24 -8.59 -3.65
N PRO A 125 -13.55 -9.54 -2.97
CA PRO A 125 -14.12 -10.90 -2.83
C PRO A 125 -15.43 -10.89 -2.07
N PHE A 126 -15.55 -10.09 -1.01
CA PHE A 126 -16.77 -9.93 -0.25
C PHE A 126 -17.92 -9.42 -1.13
N TRP A 127 -17.70 -8.37 -1.92
CA TRP A 127 -18.71 -7.82 -2.82
C TRP A 127 -19.12 -8.80 -3.92
N ARG A 128 -18.17 -9.57 -4.45
CA ARG A 128 -18.44 -10.60 -5.46
C ARG A 128 -19.31 -11.72 -4.89
N VAL A 129 -19.08 -12.15 -3.65
CA VAL A 129 -19.91 -13.14 -2.96
C VAL A 129 -21.32 -12.61 -2.75
N LEU A 130 -21.45 -11.34 -2.32
CA LEU A 130 -22.77 -10.72 -2.16
C LEU A 130 -23.52 -10.65 -3.50
N ALA A 131 -22.85 -10.27 -4.59
CA ALA A 131 -23.43 -10.20 -5.92
C ALA A 131 -23.84 -11.59 -6.46
N ALA A 132 -23.17 -12.66 -6.02
CA ALA A 132 -23.51 -14.06 -6.34
C ALA A 132 -24.68 -14.63 -5.49
N GLY A 133 -25.30 -13.80 -4.66
CA GLY A 133 -26.45 -14.20 -3.85
C GLY A 133 -26.16 -14.34 -2.35
N GLY A 134 -24.96 -13.93 -1.90
CA GLY A 134 -24.54 -13.96 -0.51
C GLY A 134 -23.82 -15.26 -0.10
N PHE A 135 -23.31 -15.28 1.13
CA PHE A 135 -22.49 -16.37 1.64
C PHE A 135 -23.23 -17.70 1.74
N GLU A 136 -24.52 -17.66 2.08
CA GLU A 136 -25.35 -18.87 2.22
C GLU A 136 -25.63 -19.56 0.88
N LYS A 137 -25.71 -18.78 -0.22
CA LYS A 137 -26.02 -19.32 -1.57
C LYS A 137 -24.78 -19.59 -2.40
N THR A 138 -23.63 -19.06 -2.01
CA THR A 138 -22.39 -19.24 -2.76
C THR A 138 -21.59 -20.38 -2.15
N PRO A 139 -21.31 -21.47 -2.88
CA PRO A 139 -20.50 -22.59 -2.38
C PRO A 139 -19.13 -22.12 -1.87
N GLU A 140 -18.62 -22.77 -0.83
CA GLU A 140 -17.36 -22.38 -0.18
C GLU A 140 -16.17 -22.38 -1.15
N GLU A 141 -16.11 -23.35 -2.07
CA GLU A 141 -15.06 -23.43 -3.09
C GLU A 141 -15.07 -22.19 -4.02
N VAL A 142 -16.27 -21.67 -4.32
CA VAL A 142 -16.43 -20.45 -5.13
C VAL A 142 -15.96 -19.24 -4.34
N GLN A 143 -16.34 -19.13 -3.06
CA GLN A 143 -15.89 -18.06 -2.17
C GLN A 143 -14.35 -18.06 -2.06
N GLN A 144 -13.75 -19.21 -1.85
CA GLN A 144 -12.30 -19.37 -1.76
C GLN A 144 -11.59 -19.02 -3.09
N ARG A 145 -12.17 -19.44 -4.23
CA ARG A 145 -11.63 -19.08 -5.55
C ARG A 145 -11.65 -17.58 -5.77
N LEU A 146 -12.77 -16.90 -5.51
CA LEU A 146 -12.91 -15.45 -5.60
C LEU A 146 -11.91 -14.74 -4.71
N SER A 147 -11.72 -15.22 -3.48
CA SER A 147 -10.73 -14.67 -2.54
C SER A 147 -9.31 -14.80 -3.09
N ARG A 148 -8.91 -15.97 -3.59
CA ARG A 148 -7.58 -16.21 -4.15
C ARG A 148 -7.31 -15.39 -5.41
N GLU A 149 -8.29 -15.24 -6.29
CA GLU A 149 -8.18 -14.42 -7.50
C GLU A 149 -7.90 -12.96 -7.15
N GLN A 150 -8.65 -12.40 -6.20
CA GLN A 150 -8.46 -11.02 -5.77
C GLN A 150 -7.16 -10.82 -4.99
N ALA A 151 -6.78 -11.77 -4.14
CA ALA A 151 -5.49 -11.74 -3.46
C ALA A 151 -4.32 -11.70 -4.46
N ARG A 152 -4.33 -12.55 -5.48
CA ARG A 152 -3.30 -12.53 -6.54
C ARG A 152 -3.30 -11.22 -7.32
N SER A 153 -4.47 -10.62 -7.55
CA SER A 153 -4.56 -9.30 -8.19
C SER A 153 -3.94 -8.21 -7.31
N ALA A 154 -4.21 -8.21 -6.01
CA ALA A 154 -3.61 -7.30 -5.04
C ALA A 154 -2.08 -7.45 -4.99
N LEU A 155 -1.57 -8.69 -4.98
CA LEU A 155 -0.12 -8.94 -4.99
C LEU A 155 0.57 -8.38 -6.23
N ARG A 156 -0.04 -8.48 -7.42
CA ARG A 156 0.50 -7.84 -8.65
C ARG A 156 0.55 -6.32 -8.53
N GLY A 157 -0.45 -5.71 -7.87
CA GLY A 157 -0.45 -4.28 -7.54
C GLY A 157 0.72 -3.92 -6.62
N LEU A 158 0.94 -4.69 -5.56
CA LEU A 158 2.07 -4.50 -4.64
C LEU A 158 3.42 -4.69 -5.34
N GLU A 159 3.56 -5.65 -6.24
CA GLU A 159 4.79 -5.82 -7.04
C GLU A 159 5.08 -4.59 -7.90
N THR A 160 4.04 -3.98 -8.46
CA THR A 160 4.19 -2.71 -9.19
C THR A 160 4.60 -1.59 -8.24
N ALA A 161 3.97 -1.48 -7.06
CA ALA A 161 4.30 -0.49 -6.04
C ALA A 161 5.77 -0.59 -5.58
N MET A 162 6.29 -1.80 -5.38
CA MET A 162 7.66 -2.07 -4.96
C MET A 162 8.72 -1.58 -5.96
N ARG A 163 8.37 -1.45 -7.25
CA ARG A 163 9.26 -0.83 -8.25
C ARG A 163 9.45 0.67 -8.02
N PHE A 164 8.43 1.34 -7.46
CA PHE A 164 8.51 2.75 -7.09
C PHE A 164 9.06 2.96 -5.68
N HIS A 165 8.86 1.97 -4.79
CA HIS A 165 9.17 2.04 -3.37
C HIS A 165 9.95 0.79 -2.91
N PRO A 166 11.17 0.55 -3.43
CA PRO A 166 11.91 -0.70 -3.16
C PRO A 166 12.30 -0.89 -1.69
N ALA A 167 12.36 0.20 -0.92
CA ALA A 167 12.70 0.18 0.51
C ALA A 167 11.48 0.31 1.44
N SER A 168 10.23 0.14 0.95
CA SER A 168 9.06 0.24 1.80
C SER A 168 8.81 -1.06 2.57
N VAL A 169 8.99 -0.98 3.88
CA VAL A 169 8.65 -2.06 4.82
C VAL A 169 7.16 -2.39 4.76
N GLU A 170 6.31 -1.36 4.68
CA GLU A 170 4.86 -1.48 4.72
C GLU A 170 4.31 -2.30 3.54
N LEU A 171 4.89 -2.16 2.36
CA LEU A 171 4.48 -2.94 1.18
C LEU A 171 4.80 -4.42 1.35
N TRP A 172 5.96 -4.76 1.91
CA TRP A 172 6.33 -6.15 2.20
C TRP A 172 5.48 -6.75 3.32
N VAL A 173 5.17 -5.97 4.36
CA VAL A 173 4.27 -6.39 5.44
C VAL A 173 2.86 -6.65 4.89
N GLU A 174 2.33 -5.75 4.04
CA GLU A 174 1.01 -5.95 3.45
C GLU A 174 0.99 -7.17 2.51
N ARG A 175 2.05 -7.40 1.75
CA ARG A 175 2.23 -8.61 0.96
C ARG A 175 2.13 -9.85 1.84
N ALA A 176 2.90 -9.91 2.92
CA ALA A 176 2.87 -11.01 3.87
C ALA A 176 1.48 -11.24 4.48
N ASN A 177 0.79 -10.15 4.82
CA ASN A 177 -0.58 -10.22 5.36
C ASN A 177 -1.57 -10.85 4.36
N ILE A 178 -1.48 -10.50 3.07
CA ILE A 178 -2.34 -11.07 2.02
C ILE A 178 -2.01 -12.54 1.78
N GLU A 179 -0.72 -12.90 1.71
CA GLU A 179 -0.25 -14.28 1.57
C GLU A 179 -0.75 -15.14 2.74
N LEU A 180 -0.61 -14.66 3.97
CA LEU A 180 -1.04 -15.32 5.19
C LEU A 180 -2.57 -15.50 5.26
N ASN A 181 -3.32 -14.40 5.11
CA ASN A 181 -4.73 -14.36 5.47
C ASN A 181 -5.66 -14.72 4.31
N ARG A 182 -5.26 -14.49 3.06
CA ARG A 182 -6.11 -14.70 1.87
C ARG A 182 -5.68 -15.91 1.04
N LEU A 183 -4.38 -16.16 0.92
CA LEU A 183 -3.87 -17.32 0.20
C LEU A 183 -3.63 -18.52 1.14
N ARG A 184 -3.45 -18.29 2.45
CA ARG A 184 -3.02 -19.27 3.46
C ARG A 184 -1.66 -19.89 3.11
N ASP A 185 -0.83 -19.11 2.43
CA ASP A 185 0.53 -19.48 2.03
C ASP A 185 1.49 -19.00 3.13
N LEU A 186 1.74 -19.89 4.09
CA LEU A 186 2.56 -19.58 5.26
C LEU A 186 4.03 -19.38 4.87
N GLU A 187 4.52 -20.17 3.92
CA GLU A 187 5.90 -20.09 3.44
C GLU A 187 6.17 -18.74 2.75
N ALA A 188 5.30 -18.36 1.81
CA ALA A 188 5.40 -17.06 1.13
C ALA A 188 5.30 -15.89 2.13
N ALA A 189 4.38 -15.98 3.10
CA ALA A 189 4.22 -14.96 4.13
C ALA A 189 5.46 -14.83 5.02
N ALA A 190 6.06 -15.96 5.45
CA ALA A 190 7.29 -15.96 6.23
C ALA A 190 8.46 -15.31 5.47
N GLU A 191 8.57 -15.58 4.17
CA GLU A 191 9.59 -14.97 3.29
C GLU A 191 9.32 -13.47 3.11
N SER A 192 8.08 -13.05 2.91
CA SER A 192 7.72 -11.63 2.78
C SER A 192 7.99 -10.85 4.07
N TYR A 193 7.71 -11.42 5.26
CA TYR A 193 8.11 -10.82 6.54
C TYR A 193 9.63 -10.77 6.70
N ARG A 194 10.38 -11.77 6.23
CA ARG A 194 11.84 -11.73 6.23
C ARG A 194 12.36 -10.56 5.40
N ARG A 195 11.83 -10.38 4.19
CA ARG A 195 12.17 -9.26 3.31
C ARG A 195 11.85 -7.91 3.95
N ALA A 196 10.67 -7.80 4.59
CA ALA A 196 10.30 -6.59 5.32
C ALA A 196 11.29 -6.27 6.45
N TRP A 197 11.72 -7.29 7.21
CA TRP A 197 12.66 -7.13 8.31
C TRP A 197 14.08 -6.72 7.86
N GLU A 198 14.52 -7.14 6.70
CA GLU A 198 15.84 -6.79 6.15
C GLU A 198 15.94 -5.33 5.67
N LEU A 199 14.81 -4.63 5.58
CA LEU A 199 14.78 -3.23 5.17
C LEU A 199 15.07 -2.29 6.37
N PRO A 200 15.75 -1.16 6.12
CA PRO A 200 16.00 -0.17 7.15
C PRO A 200 14.72 0.36 7.80
N GLY A 201 14.73 0.47 9.12
CA GLY A 201 13.59 1.01 9.89
C GLY A 201 12.43 0.02 10.07
N ALA A 202 12.63 -1.26 9.78
CA ALA A 202 11.62 -2.28 10.04
C ALA A 202 11.28 -2.37 11.53
N PRO A 203 9.99 -2.30 11.91
CA PRO A 203 9.57 -2.46 13.30
C PRO A 203 9.84 -3.88 13.82
N TYR A 204 10.20 -4.01 15.09
CA TYR A 204 10.54 -5.31 15.71
C TYR A 204 9.41 -6.35 15.62
N TYR A 205 8.15 -5.92 15.58
CA TYR A 205 7.02 -6.86 15.45
C TYR A 205 7.09 -7.67 14.14
N VAL A 206 7.70 -7.15 13.08
CA VAL A 206 7.84 -7.86 11.78
C VAL A 206 8.65 -9.14 11.95
N ALA A 207 9.76 -9.06 12.69
CA ALA A 207 10.58 -10.23 12.98
C ALA A 207 9.85 -11.27 13.83
N ARG A 208 9.02 -10.81 14.80
CA ARG A 208 8.17 -11.70 15.62
C ARG A 208 7.08 -12.38 14.79
N LEU A 209 6.44 -11.64 13.85
CA LEU A 209 5.44 -12.22 12.94
C LEU A 209 6.06 -13.32 12.06
N ARG A 210 7.27 -13.11 11.54
CA ARG A 210 7.98 -14.16 10.79
C ARG A 210 8.11 -15.44 11.61
N ALA A 211 8.59 -15.33 12.85
CA ALA A 211 8.77 -16.49 13.72
C ALA A 211 7.45 -17.23 13.98
N GLU A 212 6.36 -16.49 14.22
CA GLU A 212 5.04 -17.08 14.44
C GLU A 212 4.51 -17.78 13.20
N VAL A 213 4.71 -17.19 12.01
CA VAL A 213 4.30 -17.81 10.74
C VAL A 213 5.10 -19.09 10.47
N LEU A 214 6.42 -19.08 10.69
CA LEU A 214 7.26 -20.28 10.60
C LEU A 214 6.80 -21.38 11.55
N ARG A 215 6.48 -21.04 12.81
CA ARG A 215 5.95 -21.99 13.78
C ARG A 215 4.63 -22.61 13.30
N ARG A 216 3.73 -21.79 12.76
CA ARG A 216 2.44 -22.25 12.19
C ARG A 216 2.62 -23.12 10.95
N ALA A 217 3.64 -22.86 10.16
CA ALA A 217 4.03 -23.67 9.00
C ALA A 217 4.66 -25.03 9.39
N GLY A 218 4.94 -25.24 10.70
CA GLY A 218 5.60 -26.44 11.18
C GLY A 218 7.14 -26.33 11.23
N HIS A 219 7.72 -25.22 10.78
CA HIS A 219 9.16 -24.95 10.76
C HIS A 219 9.68 -24.48 12.12
N ARG A 220 9.35 -25.22 13.21
CA ARG A 220 9.66 -24.83 14.59
C ARG A 220 11.16 -24.63 14.84
N ALA A 221 12.01 -25.47 14.25
CA ALA A 221 13.46 -25.38 14.39
C ALA A 221 13.99 -24.07 13.77
N GLU A 222 13.49 -23.69 12.58
CA GLU A 222 13.86 -22.44 11.92
C GLU A 222 13.35 -21.22 12.71
N ALA A 223 12.13 -21.31 13.26
CA ALA A 223 11.58 -20.27 14.12
C ALA A 223 12.44 -20.05 15.38
N LEU A 224 12.90 -21.14 16.02
CA LEU A 224 13.80 -21.08 17.17
C LEU A 224 15.13 -20.44 16.78
N GLU A 225 15.76 -20.90 15.72
CA GLU A 225 17.02 -20.35 15.22
C GLU A 225 16.90 -18.85 14.88
N TRP A 226 15.79 -18.47 14.27
CA TRP A 226 15.50 -17.07 13.97
C TRP A 226 15.40 -16.20 15.23
N LEU A 227 14.63 -16.64 16.23
CA LEU A 227 14.44 -15.89 17.45
C LEU A 227 15.71 -15.83 18.32
N THR A 228 16.50 -16.89 18.35
CA THR A 228 17.77 -16.89 19.09
C THR A 228 18.79 -15.95 18.48
N ARG A 229 18.78 -15.76 17.16
CA ARG A 229 19.61 -14.73 16.49
C ARG A 229 19.06 -13.32 16.68
N LEU A 230 17.73 -13.18 16.73
CA LEU A 230 17.06 -11.88 16.91
C LEU A 230 17.23 -11.32 18.33
N HIS A 231 17.03 -12.16 19.35
CA HIS A 231 16.96 -11.72 20.75
C HIS A 231 18.16 -10.86 21.19
N PRO A 232 19.43 -11.21 20.88
CA PRO A 232 20.57 -10.38 21.29
C PRO A 232 20.64 -9.01 20.60
N THR A 233 19.90 -8.79 19.53
CA THR A 233 19.88 -7.52 18.78
C THR A 233 18.79 -6.56 19.28
N LEU A 234 17.86 -7.03 20.09
CA LEU A 234 16.76 -6.24 20.58
C LEU A 234 17.22 -5.32 21.73
N PRO A 235 16.89 -4.01 21.70
CA PRO A 235 17.20 -3.12 22.81
C PRO A 235 16.31 -3.43 24.03
N PRO A 236 16.90 -3.71 25.22
CA PRO A 236 16.10 -4.11 26.40
C PRO A 236 15.22 -3.01 26.95
N ALA A 237 15.58 -1.73 26.72
CA ALA A 237 14.82 -0.56 27.20
C ALA A 237 13.68 -0.14 26.26
N ASP A 238 13.54 -0.77 25.08
CA ASP A 238 12.50 -0.45 24.11
C ASP A 238 11.34 -1.45 24.25
N GLU A 239 10.23 -0.96 24.80
CA GLU A 239 9.00 -1.77 24.94
C GLU A 239 8.51 -2.33 23.59
N GLY A 240 8.70 -1.61 22.48
CA GLY A 240 8.34 -2.06 21.14
C GLY A 240 9.15 -3.27 20.68
N ALA A 241 10.37 -3.42 21.19
CA ALA A 241 11.23 -4.58 20.92
C ALA A 241 10.70 -5.86 21.57
N ALA A 242 10.06 -5.73 22.76
CA ALA A 242 9.46 -6.83 23.52
C ALA A 242 10.41 -8.03 23.66
N ALA A 243 11.63 -7.77 24.15
CA ALA A 243 12.68 -8.76 24.26
C ALA A 243 12.30 -9.94 25.16
N ASP A 244 11.57 -9.65 26.25
CA ASP A 244 11.00 -10.61 27.19
C ASP A 244 9.99 -11.56 26.50
N VAL A 245 9.13 -11.03 25.65
CA VAL A 245 8.17 -11.83 24.84
C VAL A 245 8.94 -12.74 23.87
N VAL A 246 10.00 -12.25 23.26
CA VAL A 246 10.86 -13.05 22.36
C VAL A 246 11.54 -14.17 23.16
N LEU A 247 12.09 -13.88 24.33
CA LEU A 247 12.70 -14.89 25.20
C LEU A 247 11.67 -15.95 25.63
N GLY A 248 10.48 -15.54 26.04
CA GLY A 248 9.39 -16.45 26.36
C GLY A 248 9.05 -17.39 25.20
N ARG A 249 8.96 -16.85 23.97
CA ARG A 249 8.71 -17.66 22.76
C ARG A 249 9.87 -18.63 22.45
N ILE A 250 11.12 -18.25 22.68
CA ILE A 250 12.26 -19.14 22.57
C ILE A 250 12.07 -20.33 23.52
N ARG A 251 11.71 -20.09 24.80
CA ARG A 251 11.49 -21.14 25.80
C ARG A 251 10.35 -22.08 25.43
N ASP A 252 9.27 -21.54 24.83
CA ASP A 252 8.16 -22.34 24.33
C ASP A 252 8.63 -23.29 23.22
N LEU A 253 9.35 -22.77 22.24
CA LEU A 253 9.88 -23.55 21.12
C LEU A 253 10.91 -24.60 21.55
N GLU A 254 11.79 -24.29 22.52
CA GLU A 254 12.71 -25.24 23.11
C GLU A 254 11.98 -26.41 23.76
N ARG A 255 10.89 -26.14 24.50
CA ARG A 255 10.04 -27.19 25.07
C ARG A 255 9.30 -28.02 24.01
N GLU A 256 8.75 -27.37 22.99
CA GLU A 256 8.07 -28.06 21.88
C GLU A 256 9.02 -28.96 21.09
N LEU A 257 10.31 -28.60 20.98
CA LEU A 257 11.34 -29.35 20.27
C LEU A 257 12.12 -30.33 21.14
N GLY A 258 11.84 -30.36 22.46
CA GLY A 258 12.57 -31.24 23.39
C GLY A 258 14.07 -30.88 23.54
N VAL A 259 14.41 -29.58 23.42
CA VAL A 259 15.80 -29.11 23.57
C VAL A 259 16.25 -29.33 25.00
N SER A 260 17.37 -30.03 25.17
CA SER A 260 17.95 -30.31 26.49
C SER A 260 18.53 -29.05 27.13
N ALA A 261 18.55 -28.98 28.48
CA ALA A 261 18.96 -27.79 29.24
C ALA A 261 20.40 -27.31 28.93
N ASP A 262 21.29 -28.23 28.56
CA ASP A 262 22.67 -27.94 28.15
C ASP A 262 22.76 -27.23 26.79
N ARG A 263 21.77 -27.44 25.90
CA ARG A 263 21.65 -26.84 24.57
C ARG A 263 20.69 -25.66 24.50
N ALA A 264 19.96 -25.40 25.57
CA ALA A 264 19.00 -24.32 25.63
C ALA A 264 19.70 -22.95 25.44
N TYR A 265 19.00 -22.03 24.75
CA TYR A 265 19.49 -20.68 24.51
C TYR A 265 19.80 -19.97 25.84
N ARG A 266 20.96 -19.35 25.93
CA ARG A 266 21.39 -18.53 27.06
C ARG A 266 21.42 -17.07 26.63
N PRO A 267 20.55 -16.21 27.19
CA PRO A 267 20.57 -14.79 26.86
C PRO A 267 21.90 -14.16 27.30
N PRO A 268 22.36 -13.10 26.62
CA PRO A 268 23.52 -12.33 27.09
C PRO A 268 23.28 -11.78 28.50
N LEU A 269 24.36 -11.72 29.31
CA LEU A 269 24.29 -11.22 30.70
C LEU A 269 23.64 -9.83 30.75
N GLY A 270 22.69 -9.66 31.70
CA GLY A 270 21.91 -8.42 31.84
C GLY A 270 20.64 -8.32 31.04
N ARG A 271 20.18 -9.43 30.42
CA ARG A 271 18.92 -9.52 29.64
C ARG A 271 18.00 -10.65 30.13
N GLU A 272 18.09 -10.95 31.45
CA GLU A 272 17.17 -11.90 32.09
C GLU A 272 15.86 -11.23 32.52
#